data_3573a3db357d98af533f388fa56de5a6
#
_entry.id   3573a3db357d98af533f388fa56de5a6
#
_cell.length_a   1.000
_cell.length_b   1.000
_cell.length_c   1.000
_cell.angle_alpha   90.00
_cell.angle_beta   90.00
_cell.angle_gamma   90.00
#
_symmetry.space_group_name_H-M   'P 1'
#
loop_
_entity.id
_entity.type
_entity.pdbx_description
1 polymer ?
#
loop_
_entity_poly.entity_id
_entity_poly.type
_entity_poly.pdbx_seq_one_letter_code
_entity_poly.pdbx_strand_id
1 'polypeptide(L)'
;METSHELEKPTRSAELRTRLPLQAMFIQVVSIILGVVLALSVNEWRELKAQERRAEAAMTQIVEEVRSNNELINAIHDSNEATLAQIHDSNESANDVESQFVPGIQVKNTAWETANSIGVFTHIDYERIIQFSDLYSIQEIYRNYGFSLIQALMNGTSVAAANGHDWDESEAIKKFESNLTLLVSIETSLLDMYSDILEGEAD
;
A
#
# COMPACT_ATOMS: atom_id res chain seq x y z
N MET A 1 -18.48 55.21 -95.44
CA MET A 1 -19.08 54.29 -94.46
C MET A 1 -17.93 53.57 -93.80
N GLU A 2 -17.47 54.13 -92.73
CA GLU A 2 -16.34 53.65 -91.96
C GLU A 2 -16.88 52.82 -90.83
N THR A 3 -16.45 51.58 -90.72
CA THR A 3 -16.69 50.71 -89.62
C THR A 3 -15.40 50.60 -88.79
N SER A 4 -15.44 51.27 -87.65
CA SER A 4 -14.36 51.27 -86.70
C SER A 4 -14.29 49.89 -86.00
N HIS A 5 -13.18 49.19 -86.12
CA HIS A 5 -12.79 47.98 -85.40
C HIS A 5 -12.21 48.40 -84.05
N GLU A 6 -12.97 48.15 -82.98
CA GLU A 6 -12.56 48.34 -81.60
C GLU A 6 -11.73 47.16 -81.22
N LEU A 7 -10.43 47.36 -80.97
CA LEU A 7 -9.49 46.33 -80.45
C LEU A 7 -9.65 46.17 -78.99
N GLU A 8 -10.27 45.03 -78.60
CA GLU A 8 -10.38 44.56 -77.22
C GLU A 8 -8.97 44.19 -76.72
N LYS A 9 -8.54 44.88 -75.65
CA LYS A 9 -7.29 44.59 -74.95
C LYS A 9 -7.47 43.37 -74.03
N PRO A 10 -6.59 42.36 -74.12
CA PRO A 10 -6.66 41.27 -73.16
C PRO A 10 -6.22 41.75 -71.76
N THR A 11 -7.13 41.68 -70.82
CA THR A 11 -6.85 41.88 -69.41
C THR A 11 -5.89 40.79 -68.91
N ARG A 12 -4.62 41.19 -68.73
CA ARG A 12 -3.63 40.36 -68.07
C ARG A 12 -4.05 40.18 -66.57
N SER A 13 -4.68 39.06 -66.26
CA SER A 13 -4.81 38.59 -64.88
C SER A 13 -3.39 38.37 -64.36
N ALA A 14 -2.95 39.32 -63.55
CA ALA A 14 -1.70 39.20 -62.81
C ALA A 14 -1.88 38.10 -61.76
N GLU A 15 -1.43 36.90 -62.08
CA GLU A 15 -1.20 35.87 -61.10
C GLU A 15 -0.15 36.39 -60.10
N LEU A 16 -0.64 36.96 -58.98
CA LEU A 16 0.15 37.21 -57.78
C LEU A 16 0.51 35.86 -57.19
N ARG A 17 1.54 35.21 -57.76
CA ARG A 17 2.23 34.14 -57.05
C ARG A 17 2.95 34.79 -55.89
N THR A 18 2.26 34.83 -54.75
CA THR A 18 2.84 35.12 -53.43
C THR A 18 3.91 34.07 -53.16
N ARG A 19 5.15 34.37 -53.51
CA ARG A 19 6.32 33.61 -53.03
C ARG A 19 6.42 33.94 -51.56
N LEU A 20 5.81 33.07 -50.71
CA LEU A 20 6.06 33.10 -49.27
C LEU A 20 7.58 32.98 -49.11
N PRO A 21 8.25 33.96 -48.47
CA PRO A 21 9.69 33.89 -48.28
C PRO A 21 9.98 32.63 -47.44
N LEU A 22 10.94 31.81 -47.87
CA LEU A 22 11.36 30.58 -47.18
C LEU A 22 11.57 30.80 -45.69
N GLN A 23 11.99 31.99 -45.27
CA GLN A 23 12.10 32.41 -43.87
C GLN A 23 10.77 32.41 -43.11
N ALA A 24 9.70 32.91 -43.74
CA ALA A 24 8.37 32.92 -43.09
C ALA A 24 7.83 31.50 -42.91
N MET A 25 8.07 30.62 -43.88
CA MET A 25 7.70 29.22 -43.81
C MET A 25 8.50 28.46 -42.72
N PHE A 26 9.80 28.75 -42.59
CA PHE A 26 10.65 28.21 -41.55
C PHE A 26 10.20 28.65 -40.15
N ILE A 27 9.93 29.94 -39.95
CA ILE A 27 9.42 30.50 -38.71
C ILE A 27 8.08 29.84 -38.33
N GLN A 28 7.19 29.63 -39.28
CA GLN A 28 5.90 28.98 -39.04
C GLN A 28 6.07 27.53 -38.60
N VAL A 29 6.95 26.75 -39.23
CA VAL A 29 7.23 25.36 -38.85
C VAL A 29 7.84 25.30 -37.46
N VAL A 30 8.83 26.13 -37.15
CA VAL A 30 9.45 26.20 -35.81
C VAL A 30 8.42 26.58 -34.75
N SER A 31 7.55 27.55 -35.05
CA SER A 31 6.48 27.95 -34.10
C SER A 31 5.49 26.83 -33.80
N ILE A 32 5.12 26.03 -34.81
CA ILE A 32 4.24 24.87 -34.63
C ILE A 32 4.93 23.82 -33.77
N ILE A 33 6.18 23.47 -34.07
CA ILE A 33 6.97 22.50 -33.30
C ILE A 33 7.07 22.94 -31.84
N LEU A 34 7.42 24.21 -31.60
CA LEU A 34 7.54 24.76 -30.27
C LEU A 34 6.20 24.69 -29.51
N GLY A 35 5.09 25.02 -30.18
CA GLY A 35 3.76 24.91 -29.61
C GLY A 35 3.39 23.47 -29.17
N VAL A 36 3.72 22.50 -30.04
CA VAL A 36 3.49 21.06 -29.73
C VAL A 36 4.36 20.59 -28.56
N VAL A 37 5.65 20.94 -28.56
CA VAL A 37 6.59 20.58 -27.49
C VAL A 37 6.12 21.17 -26.16
N LEU A 38 5.74 22.46 -26.14
CA LEU A 38 5.20 23.09 -24.92
C LEU A 38 3.90 22.42 -24.42
N ALA A 39 2.99 22.09 -25.34
CA ALA A 39 1.75 21.41 -24.98
C ALA A 39 2.00 20.04 -24.38
N LEU A 40 2.92 19.26 -24.95
CA LEU A 40 3.32 17.95 -24.42
C LEU A 40 4.00 18.07 -23.05
N SER A 41 4.92 19.02 -22.89
CA SER A 41 5.61 19.25 -21.62
C SER A 41 4.66 19.66 -20.50
N VAL A 42 3.67 20.50 -20.78
CA VAL A 42 2.65 20.88 -19.81
C VAL A 42 1.77 19.68 -19.42
N ASN A 43 1.41 18.85 -20.39
CA ASN A 43 0.63 17.64 -20.12
C ASN A 43 1.41 16.66 -19.25
N GLU A 44 2.66 16.38 -19.58
CA GLU A 44 3.56 15.51 -18.80
C GLU A 44 3.74 16.03 -17.37
N TRP A 45 3.99 17.33 -17.21
CA TRP A 45 4.11 17.95 -15.88
C TRP A 45 2.84 17.79 -15.04
N ARG A 46 1.65 17.97 -15.65
CA ARG A 46 0.37 17.78 -14.95
C ARG A 46 0.16 16.32 -14.55
N GLU A 47 0.58 15.38 -15.38
CA GLU A 47 0.48 13.96 -15.10
C GLU A 47 1.40 13.57 -13.94
N LEU A 48 2.67 13.99 -13.96
CA LEU A 48 3.62 13.78 -12.85
C LEU A 48 3.07 14.33 -11.53
N LYS A 49 2.54 15.55 -11.53
CA LYS A 49 1.92 16.14 -10.35
C LYS A 49 0.66 15.40 -9.88
N ALA A 50 -0.07 14.76 -10.76
CA ALA A 50 -1.21 13.94 -10.40
C ALA A 50 -0.76 12.62 -9.77
N GLN A 51 0.33 12.03 -10.26
CA GLN A 51 0.92 10.80 -9.72
C GLN A 51 1.54 11.04 -8.34
N GLU A 52 2.29 12.13 -8.14
CA GLU A 52 2.82 12.54 -6.83
C GLU A 52 1.69 12.67 -5.79
N ARG A 53 0.62 13.39 -6.11
CA ARG A 53 -0.52 13.54 -5.19
C ARG A 53 -1.20 12.21 -4.86
N ARG A 54 -1.27 11.27 -5.81
CA ARG A 54 -1.80 9.92 -5.54
C ARG A 54 -0.90 9.13 -4.61
N ALA A 55 0.42 9.25 -4.79
CA ALA A 55 1.40 8.63 -3.92
C ALA A 55 1.32 9.18 -2.49
N GLU A 56 1.25 10.51 -2.33
CA GLU A 56 1.06 11.16 -1.02
C GLU A 56 -0.24 10.71 -0.33
N ALA A 57 -1.35 10.67 -1.08
CA ALA A 57 -2.62 10.21 -0.53
C ALA A 57 -2.58 8.72 -0.12
N ALA A 58 -1.93 7.87 -0.91
CA ALA A 58 -1.76 6.47 -0.57
C ALA A 58 -0.89 6.29 0.68
N MET A 59 0.22 7.03 0.80
CA MET A 59 1.07 7.01 1.99
C MET A 59 0.32 7.45 3.24
N THR A 60 -0.49 8.50 3.15
CA THR A 60 -1.34 8.93 4.28
C THR A 60 -2.27 7.80 4.75
N GLN A 61 -2.87 7.04 3.81
CA GLN A 61 -3.74 5.91 4.16
C GLN A 61 -2.96 4.74 4.77
N ILE A 62 -1.75 4.47 4.27
CA ILE A 62 -0.87 3.43 4.82
C ILE A 62 -0.46 3.78 6.25
N VAL A 63 -0.04 5.02 6.51
CA VAL A 63 0.34 5.48 7.85
C VAL A 63 -0.84 5.41 8.82
N GLU A 64 -2.05 5.75 8.37
CA GLU A 64 -3.25 5.63 9.20
C GLU A 64 -3.62 4.18 9.50
N GLU A 65 -3.43 3.27 8.52
CA GLU A 65 -3.59 1.84 8.73
C GLU A 65 -2.55 1.30 9.72
N VAL A 66 -1.28 1.73 9.62
CA VAL A 66 -0.21 1.41 10.58
C VAL A 66 -0.59 1.86 11.99
N ARG A 67 -1.08 3.09 12.16
CA ARG A 67 -1.53 3.62 13.45
C ARG A 67 -2.67 2.79 14.04
N SER A 68 -3.67 2.47 13.23
CA SER A 68 -4.79 1.62 13.64
C SER A 68 -4.34 0.21 14.04
N ASN A 69 -3.38 -0.36 13.31
CA ASN A 69 -2.81 -1.67 13.61
C ASN A 69 -1.95 -1.63 14.88
N ASN A 70 -1.18 -0.56 15.11
CA ASN A 70 -0.41 -0.37 16.33
C ASN A 70 -1.30 -0.36 17.58
N GLU A 71 -2.39 0.41 17.56
CA GLU A 71 -3.37 0.45 18.65
C GLU A 71 -3.99 -0.93 18.90
N LEU A 72 -4.35 -1.64 17.84
CA LEU A 72 -4.93 -2.98 17.94
C LEU A 72 -3.93 -3.98 18.54
N ILE A 73 -2.70 -4.03 18.04
CA ILE A 73 -1.67 -4.97 18.48
C ILE A 73 -1.27 -4.66 19.93
N ASN A 74 -1.18 -3.40 20.32
CA ASN A 74 -0.88 -3.03 21.70
C ASN A 74 -1.93 -3.58 22.67
N ALA A 75 -3.21 -3.44 22.37
CA ALA A 75 -4.30 -3.98 23.20
C ALA A 75 -4.29 -5.52 23.25
N ILE A 76 -3.94 -6.20 22.15
CA ILE A 76 -3.83 -7.66 22.08
C ILE A 76 -2.61 -8.13 22.88
N HIS A 77 -1.49 -7.47 22.73
CA HIS A 77 -0.23 -7.76 23.42
C HIS A 77 -0.41 -7.72 24.94
N ASP A 78 -1.01 -6.64 25.46
CA ASP A 78 -1.30 -6.52 26.90
C ASP A 78 -2.16 -7.69 27.40
N SER A 79 -3.16 -8.13 26.62
CA SER A 79 -4.02 -9.26 26.96
C SER A 79 -3.26 -10.60 26.94
N ASN A 80 -2.41 -10.80 25.94
CA ASN A 80 -1.63 -12.03 25.77
C ASN A 80 -0.51 -12.14 26.82
N GLU A 81 0.15 -11.03 27.19
CA GLU A 81 1.09 -10.98 28.32
C GLU A 81 0.41 -11.32 29.64
N ALA A 82 -0.78 -10.76 29.91
CA ALA A 82 -1.53 -11.08 31.10
C ALA A 82 -1.90 -12.57 31.15
N THR A 83 -2.27 -13.17 30.02
CA THR A 83 -2.54 -14.60 29.88
C THR A 83 -1.30 -15.45 30.19
N LEU A 84 -0.12 -15.07 29.66
CA LEU A 84 1.14 -15.73 29.99
C LEU A 84 1.49 -15.67 31.48
N ALA A 85 1.29 -14.51 32.11
CA ALA A 85 1.52 -14.35 33.55
C ALA A 85 0.62 -15.25 34.37
N GLN A 86 -0.64 -15.40 33.98
CA GLN A 86 -1.58 -16.32 34.65
C GLN A 86 -1.15 -17.78 34.52
N ILE A 87 -0.68 -18.22 33.35
CA ILE A 87 -0.16 -19.58 33.15
C ILE A 87 1.01 -19.85 34.11
N HIS A 88 1.89 -18.86 34.30
CA HIS A 88 3.05 -18.99 35.17
C HIS A 88 2.68 -19.04 36.69
N ASP A 89 1.67 -18.26 37.10
CA ASP A 89 1.33 -18.09 38.51
C ASP A 89 0.34 -19.12 39.02
N SER A 90 -0.42 -19.76 38.15
CA SER A 90 -1.52 -20.67 38.57
C SER A 90 -1.38 -22.05 37.95
N ASN A 91 -1.74 -23.05 38.76
CA ASN A 91 -2.12 -24.41 38.32
C ASN A 91 -3.53 -24.37 37.63
N GLU A 92 -3.83 -23.34 36.88
CA GLU A 92 -5.14 -23.18 36.26
C GLU A 92 -5.37 -24.19 35.12
N SER A 93 -6.63 -24.55 34.92
CA SER A 93 -7.05 -25.46 33.86
C SER A 93 -6.83 -24.83 32.46
N ALA A 94 -6.37 -25.63 31.50
CA ALA A 94 -6.14 -25.21 30.12
C ALA A 94 -7.34 -24.50 29.51
N ASN A 95 -8.57 -24.88 29.86
CA ASN A 95 -9.79 -24.28 29.31
C ASN A 95 -10.01 -22.82 29.74
N ASP A 96 -9.59 -22.45 30.95
CA ASP A 96 -9.77 -21.09 31.46
C ASP A 96 -8.78 -20.12 30.79
N VAL A 97 -7.58 -20.59 30.53
CA VAL A 97 -6.51 -19.83 29.86
C VAL A 97 -6.80 -19.63 28.35
N GLU A 98 -7.28 -20.68 27.67
CA GLU A 98 -7.64 -20.60 26.24
C GLU A 98 -8.74 -19.56 25.95
N SER A 99 -9.67 -19.36 26.92
CA SER A 99 -10.78 -18.43 26.76
C SER A 99 -10.37 -16.95 26.75
N GLN A 100 -9.17 -16.63 27.24
CA GLN A 100 -8.64 -15.25 27.32
C GLN A 100 -7.69 -14.90 26.18
N PHE A 101 -7.23 -15.91 25.42
CA PHE A 101 -6.36 -15.70 24.30
C PHE A 101 -7.03 -14.90 23.16
N VAL A 102 -6.40 -13.83 22.71
CA VAL A 102 -6.88 -13.00 21.59
C VAL A 102 -5.94 -13.18 20.40
N PRO A 103 -6.41 -13.87 19.35
CA PRO A 103 -5.60 -13.99 18.14
C PRO A 103 -5.61 -12.68 17.35
N GLY A 104 -4.44 -12.17 16.98
CA GLY A 104 -4.26 -10.94 16.22
C GLY A 104 -4.54 -11.04 14.73
N ILE A 105 -5.52 -11.84 14.30
CA ILE A 105 -5.85 -12.05 12.89
C ILE A 105 -6.53 -10.85 12.19
N GLN A 106 -6.85 -9.80 12.94
CA GLN A 106 -7.59 -8.63 12.45
C GLN A 106 -6.68 -7.49 11.94
N VAL A 107 -5.37 -7.72 11.88
CA VAL A 107 -4.43 -6.72 11.37
C VAL A 107 -4.71 -6.44 9.90
N LYS A 108 -4.85 -5.16 9.56
CA LYS A 108 -5.22 -4.70 8.21
C LYS A 108 -3.97 -4.54 7.34
N ASN A 109 -4.12 -4.79 6.04
CA ASN A 109 -3.13 -4.55 5.00
C ASN A 109 -3.75 -3.95 3.73
N THR A 110 -4.99 -3.47 3.83
CA THR A 110 -5.80 -3.05 2.68
C THR A 110 -5.22 -1.81 2.00
N ALA A 111 -4.72 -0.84 2.78
CA ALA A 111 -4.11 0.37 2.24
C ALA A 111 -2.83 0.04 1.47
N TRP A 112 -1.97 -0.80 2.03
CA TRP A 112 -0.76 -1.29 1.39
C TRP A 112 -1.04 -2.05 0.09
N GLU A 113 -1.94 -3.03 0.12
CA GLU A 113 -2.31 -3.82 -1.06
C GLU A 113 -2.93 -2.94 -2.15
N THR A 114 -3.77 -1.97 -1.77
CA THR A 114 -4.36 -1.02 -2.72
C THR A 114 -3.29 -0.17 -3.37
N ALA A 115 -2.38 0.42 -2.59
CA ALA A 115 -1.28 1.24 -3.10
C ALA A 115 -0.39 0.46 -4.07
N ASN A 116 -0.08 -0.80 -3.74
CA ASN A 116 0.68 -1.69 -4.60
C ASN A 116 -0.07 -1.97 -5.92
N SER A 117 -1.36 -2.25 -5.86
CA SER A 117 -2.18 -2.60 -7.02
C SER A 117 -2.32 -1.46 -8.03
N ILE A 118 -2.36 -0.22 -7.57
CA ILE A 118 -2.45 0.98 -8.42
C ILE A 118 -1.07 1.55 -8.84
N GLY A 119 0.03 0.93 -8.40
CA GLY A 119 1.38 1.21 -8.86
C GLY A 119 1.96 2.56 -8.39
N VAL A 120 1.50 3.11 -7.26
CA VAL A 120 1.98 4.42 -6.75
C VAL A 120 3.38 4.38 -6.17
N PHE A 121 3.92 3.21 -5.86
CA PHE A 121 5.24 3.06 -5.25
C PHE A 121 6.40 3.57 -6.09
N THR A 122 6.22 3.72 -7.40
CA THR A 122 7.23 4.32 -8.29
C THR A 122 7.52 5.80 -7.99
N HIS A 123 6.67 6.46 -7.19
CA HIS A 123 6.79 7.86 -6.80
C HIS A 123 7.05 8.06 -5.30
N ILE A 124 7.37 6.98 -4.60
CA ILE A 124 7.67 6.97 -3.16
C ILE A 124 9.14 6.64 -2.99
N ASP A 125 9.75 7.17 -1.95
CA ASP A 125 11.13 6.86 -1.58
C ASP A 125 11.33 5.36 -1.36
N TYR A 126 12.44 4.84 -1.91
CA TYR A 126 12.72 3.40 -1.89
C TYR A 126 12.93 2.85 -0.47
N GLU A 127 13.58 3.62 0.40
CA GLU A 127 13.85 3.18 1.79
C GLU A 127 12.53 3.07 2.57
N ARG A 128 11.60 4.00 2.35
CA ARG A 128 10.26 3.92 2.94
C ARG A 128 9.49 2.71 2.45
N ILE A 129 9.55 2.40 1.15
CA ILE A 129 8.88 1.22 0.60
C ILE A 129 9.41 -0.04 1.27
N ILE A 130 10.73 -0.16 1.49
CA ILE A 130 11.32 -1.31 2.17
C ILE A 130 10.82 -1.41 3.61
N GLN A 131 10.83 -0.32 4.37
CA GLN A 131 10.34 -0.32 5.76
C GLN A 131 8.91 -0.83 5.86
N PHE A 132 8.02 -0.32 5.01
CA PHE A 132 6.62 -0.79 4.98
C PHE A 132 6.52 -2.25 4.50
N SER A 133 7.29 -2.65 3.49
CA SER A 133 7.31 -4.03 2.99
C SER A 133 7.72 -5.02 4.08
N ASP A 134 8.74 -4.69 4.86
CA ASP A 134 9.20 -5.50 5.98
C ASP A 134 8.13 -5.59 7.06
N LEU A 135 7.53 -4.47 7.44
CA LEU A 135 6.42 -4.43 8.39
C LEU A 135 5.27 -5.34 7.96
N TYR A 136 4.77 -5.18 6.72
CA TYR A 136 3.64 -5.98 6.24
C TYR A 136 3.99 -7.46 6.07
N SER A 137 5.26 -7.78 5.83
CA SER A 137 5.74 -9.17 5.82
C SER A 137 5.68 -9.80 7.21
N ILE A 138 6.09 -9.08 8.25
CA ILE A 138 5.97 -9.57 9.64
C ILE A 138 4.50 -9.65 10.08
N GLN A 139 3.66 -8.70 9.67
CA GLN A 139 2.21 -8.78 9.91
C GLN A 139 1.58 -10.03 9.29
N GLU A 140 2.03 -10.42 8.09
CA GLU A 140 1.55 -11.63 7.44
C GLU A 140 1.98 -12.89 8.21
N ILE A 141 3.23 -12.94 8.69
CA ILE A 141 3.73 -14.01 9.55
C ILE A 141 2.90 -14.09 10.82
N TYR A 142 2.67 -12.96 11.49
CA TYR A 142 1.87 -12.86 12.70
C TYR A 142 0.45 -13.41 12.50
N ARG A 143 -0.24 -12.96 11.46
CA ARG A 143 -1.59 -13.41 11.12
C ARG A 143 -1.64 -14.92 10.83
N ASN A 144 -0.70 -15.43 10.04
CA ASN A 144 -0.62 -16.84 9.69
C ASN A 144 -0.32 -17.71 10.91
N TYR A 145 0.55 -17.24 11.81
CA TYR A 145 0.88 -17.92 13.05
C TYR A 145 -0.32 -17.95 14.00
N GLY A 146 -1.00 -16.81 14.19
CA GLY A 146 -2.21 -16.71 15.00
C GLY A 146 -3.33 -17.65 14.50
N PHE A 147 -3.52 -17.68 13.17
CA PHE A 147 -4.48 -18.61 12.57
C PHE A 147 -4.12 -20.07 12.79
N SER A 148 -2.84 -20.45 12.68
CA SER A 148 -2.36 -21.80 12.94
C SER A 148 -2.54 -22.20 14.41
N LEU A 149 -2.36 -21.27 15.33
CA LEU A 149 -2.57 -21.50 16.75
C LEU A 149 -4.05 -21.75 17.06
N ILE A 150 -4.96 -20.97 16.50
CA ILE A 150 -6.41 -21.22 16.63
C ILE A 150 -6.78 -22.60 16.11
N GLN A 151 -6.28 -22.98 14.93
CA GLN A 151 -6.55 -24.32 14.39
C GLN A 151 -6.03 -25.44 15.31
N ALA A 152 -4.84 -25.25 15.89
CA ALA A 152 -4.27 -26.22 16.83
C ALA A 152 -5.13 -26.36 18.08
N LEU A 153 -5.64 -25.25 18.65
CA LEU A 153 -6.56 -25.24 19.79
C LEU A 153 -7.88 -25.95 19.46
N MET A 154 -8.51 -25.58 18.34
CA MET A 154 -9.78 -26.20 17.90
C MET A 154 -9.64 -27.71 17.65
N ASN A 155 -8.52 -28.15 17.07
CA ASN A 155 -8.26 -29.56 16.82
C ASN A 155 -7.95 -30.32 18.14
N GLY A 156 -7.21 -29.69 19.04
CA GLY A 156 -6.90 -30.26 20.37
C GLY A 156 -8.15 -30.54 21.19
N THR A 157 -9.03 -29.55 21.27
CA THR A 157 -10.29 -29.67 22.03
C THR A 157 -11.25 -30.71 21.42
N SER A 158 -11.34 -30.80 20.09
CA SER A 158 -12.21 -31.76 19.42
C SER A 158 -11.70 -33.19 19.53
N VAL A 159 -10.40 -33.41 19.49
CA VAL A 159 -9.79 -34.75 19.69
C VAL A 159 -9.90 -35.21 21.12
N ALA A 160 -9.72 -34.33 22.09
CA ALA A 160 -9.95 -34.64 23.51
C ALA A 160 -11.39 -35.04 23.79
N ALA A 161 -12.37 -34.33 23.26
CA ALA A 161 -13.80 -34.64 23.40
C ALA A 161 -14.21 -35.96 22.73
N ALA A 162 -13.56 -36.35 21.63
CA ALA A 162 -13.92 -37.56 20.85
C ALA A 162 -13.33 -38.85 21.41
N ASN A 163 -12.18 -38.81 22.05
CA ASN A 163 -11.42 -40.00 22.40
C ASN A 163 -11.55 -40.48 23.85
N GLY A 164 -12.13 -39.67 24.75
CA GLY A 164 -12.29 -40.03 26.17
C GLY A 164 -10.98 -40.48 26.86
N HIS A 165 -9.84 -40.13 26.25
CA HIS A 165 -8.51 -40.57 26.69
C HIS A 165 -7.92 -39.53 27.63
N ASP A 166 -7.11 -39.98 28.54
CA ASP A 166 -6.31 -39.17 29.45
C ASP A 166 -5.50 -38.15 28.66
N TRP A 167 -6.07 -36.96 28.47
CA TRP A 167 -5.38 -35.81 27.89
C TRP A 167 -4.37 -35.35 28.95
N ASP A 168 -3.08 -35.40 28.62
CA ASP A 168 -2.08 -34.79 29.51
C ASP A 168 -2.20 -33.28 29.43
N GLU A 169 -3.05 -32.74 30.29
CA GLU A 169 -3.32 -31.31 30.44
C GLU A 169 -2.02 -30.51 30.63
N SER A 170 -1.04 -31.06 31.34
CA SER A 170 0.25 -30.42 31.60
C SER A 170 1.07 -30.26 30.32
N GLU A 171 1.05 -31.22 29.41
CA GLU A 171 1.75 -31.13 28.12
C GLU A 171 1.06 -30.14 27.17
N ALA A 172 -0.27 -30.12 27.16
CA ALA A 172 -1.05 -29.18 26.38
C ALA A 172 -0.82 -27.73 26.81
N ILE A 173 -0.83 -27.46 28.13
CA ILE A 173 -0.54 -26.14 28.68
C ILE A 173 0.87 -25.67 28.30
N LYS A 174 1.88 -26.51 28.47
CA LYS A 174 3.27 -26.16 28.09
C LYS A 174 3.41 -25.84 26.61
N LYS A 175 2.73 -26.58 25.75
CA LYS A 175 2.74 -26.33 24.31
C LYS A 175 2.03 -25.03 23.97
N PHE A 176 0.90 -24.74 24.61
CA PHE A 176 0.18 -23.48 24.44
C PHE A 176 1.04 -22.30 24.92
N GLU A 177 1.62 -22.39 26.13
CA GLU A 177 2.54 -21.40 26.68
C GLU A 177 3.70 -21.08 25.73
N SER A 178 4.36 -22.12 25.20
CA SER A 178 5.46 -21.94 24.24
C SER A 178 5.01 -21.22 22.97
N ASN A 179 3.84 -21.56 22.46
CA ASN A 179 3.29 -20.91 21.27
C ASN A 179 2.86 -19.47 21.56
N LEU A 180 2.25 -19.22 22.72
CA LEU A 180 1.84 -17.87 23.12
C LEU A 180 3.06 -16.97 23.37
N THR A 181 4.12 -17.51 23.97
CA THR A 181 5.41 -16.80 24.14
C THR A 181 5.98 -16.36 22.80
N LEU A 182 5.95 -17.22 21.77
CA LEU A 182 6.41 -16.86 20.43
C LEU A 182 5.52 -15.79 19.80
N LEU A 183 4.19 -15.89 19.98
CA LEU A 183 3.25 -14.90 19.46
C LEU A 183 3.51 -13.52 20.08
N VAL A 184 3.65 -13.44 21.40
CA VAL A 184 3.97 -12.20 22.14
C VAL A 184 5.31 -11.61 21.68
N SER A 185 6.30 -12.45 21.37
CA SER A 185 7.58 -11.98 20.81
C SER A 185 7.41 -11.35 19.43
N ILE A 186 6.53 -11.89 18.57
CA ILE A 186 6.21 -11.29 17.28
C ILE A 186 5.45 -9.98 17.45
N GLU A 187 4.51 -9.91 18.40
CA GLU A 187 3.77 -8.70 18.74
C GLU A 187 4.71 -7.57 19.19
N THR A 188 5.67 -7.87 20.07
CA THR A 188 6.71 -6.92 20.50
C THR A 188 7.49 -6.38 19.29
N SER A 189 7.92 -7.26 18.39
CA SER A 189 8.64 -6.85 17.19
C SER A 189 7.79 -5.97 16.26
N LEU A 190 6.49 -6.25 16.15
CA LEU A 190 5.55 -5.41 15.38
C LEU A 190 5.37 -4.04 16.02
N LEU A 191 5.22 -3.98 17.35
CA LEU A 191 5.07 -2.71 18.09
C LEU A 191 6.29 -1.81 17.92
N ASP A 192 7.50 -2.38 17.99
CA ASP A 192 8.74 -1.66 17.72
C ASP A 192 8.76 -1.09 16.29
N MET A 193 8.43 -1.90 15.29
CA MET A 193 8.39 -1.45 13.89
C MET A 193 7.32 -0.38 13.63
N TYR A 194 6.13 -0.50 14.26
CA TYR A 194 5.10 0.53 14.16
C TYR A 194 5.57 1.84 14.77
N SER A 195 6.21 1.78 15.96
CA SER A 195 6.74 2.96 16.64
C SER A 195 7.77 3.69 15.79
N ASP A 196 8.76 2.95 15.25
CA ASP A 196 9.81 3.50 14.39
C ASP A 196 9.23 4.22 13.16
N ILE A 197 8.22 3.62 12.51
CA ILE A 197 7.55 4.23 11.35
C ILE A 197 6.78 5.48 11.76
N LEU A 198 6.00 5.42 12.84
CA LEU A 198 5.15 6.54 13.27
C LEU A 198 5.96 7.72 13.81
N GLU A 199 7.10 7.46 14.44
CA GLU A 199 8.04 8.51 14.87
C GLU A 199 8.71 9.20 13.67
N GLY A 200 9.11 8.44 12.66
CA GLY A 200 9.69 8.98 11.43
C GLY A 200 8.71 9.82 10.58
N GLU A 201 7.40 9.70 10.82
CA GLU A 201 6.38 10.52 10.15
C GLU A 201 6.03 11.81 10.91
N ALA A 202 6.51 11.96 12.15
CA ALA A 202 6.24 13.13 12.99
C ALA A 202 7.27 14.26 12.81
N ASP A 203 8.44 13.98 12.22
CA ASP A 203 9.53 14.92 11.94
C ASP A 203 9.43 15.52 10.52
#